data_418f9bd36e174181fd1f887277abf86e
#
_entry.id   418f9bd36e174181fd1f887277abf86e
#
_cell.length_a   1.000
_cell.length_b   1.000
_cell.length_c   1.000
_cell.angle_alpha   90.00
_cell.angle_beta   90.00
_cell.angle_gamma   90.00
#
_symmetry.space_group_name_H-M   'P 1'
#
loop_
_entity.id
_entity.type
_entity.pdbx_description
1 polymer ?
#
loop_
_entity_poly.entity_id
_entity_poly.type
_entity_poly.pdbx_seq_one_letter_code
_entity_poly.pdbx_strand_id
1 'polypeptide(L)'
;MTKNKQANVHSNLLYYSYAAAITTGIAGILHLRLFSMGLGRGIHDIGIFFLVSGIVQLFWVIPMIRRWGRPWYYVGLGGTIVLIIIWSVTRFPNPITHGMALSINSMSIVTELFEFAFVIITGIIIISDERSKRAHPIDQVS
;
A
#
# COMPACT_ATOMS: atom_id res chain seq x y z
N MET A 1 -18.41 4.77 31.20
CA MET A 1 -17.04 4.96 30.68
C MET A 1 -16.77 4.27 29.33
N THR A 2 -17.58 3.33 28.89
CA THR A 2 -17.35 2.51 27.68
C THR A 2 -17.73 3.15 26.35
N LYS A 3 -18.81 3.93 26.26
CA LYS A 3 -19.26 4.56 24.99
C LYS A 3 -18.27 5.55 24.39
N ASN A 4 -17.61 6.37 25.20
CA ASN A 4 -16.61 7.35 24.71
C ASN A 4 -15.35 6.68 24.17
N LYS A 5 -14.95 5.54 24.72
CA LYS A 5 -13.77 4.80 24.24
C LYS A 5 -14.01 4.13 22.88
N GLN A 6 -15.23 3.62 22.65
CA GLN A 6 -15.65 3.05 21.37
C GLN A 6 -15.73 4.11 20.26
N ALA A 7 -16.31 5.27 20.56
CA ALA A 7 -16.39 6.40 19.61
C ALA A 7 -15.00 6.84 19.15
N ASN A 8 -14.04 6.93 20.07
CA ASN A 8 -12.67 7.32 19.76
C ASN A 8 -11.92 6.26 18.90
N VAL A 9 -12.12 4.97 19.15
CA VAL A 9 -11.50 3.91 18.33
C VAL A 9 -12.06 3.92 16.91
N HIS A 10 -13.36 4.12 16.75
CA HIS A 10 -14.01 4.15 15.45
C HIS A 10 -13.56 5.37 14.60
N SER A 11 -13.45 6.54 15.22
CA SER A 11 -12.95 7.75 14.56
C SER A 11 -11.48 7.61 14.13
N ASN A 12 -10.63 7.03 14.98
CA ASN A 12 -9.23 6.81 14.65
C ASN A 12 -9.04 5.83 13.47
N LEU A 13 -9.82 4.75 13.41
CA LEU A 13 -9.80 3.81 12.28
C LEU A 13 -10.21 4.48 10.97
N LEU A 14 -11.14 5.44 11.01
CA LEU A 14 -11.53 6.21 9.84
C LEU A 14 -10.36 7.06 9.32
N TYR A 15 -9.68 7.78 10.19
CA TYR A 15 -8.50 8.58 9.83
C TYR A 15 -7.38 7.72 9.22
N TYR A 16 -7.08 6.58 9.82
CA TYR A 16 -6.09 5.65 9.27
C TYR A 16 -6.49 5.10 7.90
N SER A 17 -7.77 4.79 7.68
CA SER A 17 -8.26 4.33 6.38
C SER A 17 -8.09 5.38 5.28
N TYR A 18 -8.39 6.66 5.57
CA TYR A 18 -8.15 7.74 4.62
C TYR A 18 -6.66 7.99 4.39
N ALA A 19 -5.85 7.96 5.45
CA ALA A 19 -4.41 8.09 5.32
C ALA A 19 -3.81 6.98 4.44
N ALA A 20 -4.22 5.72 4.64
CA ALA A 20 -3.82 4.60 3.79
C ALA A 20 -4.27 4.79 2.34
N ALA A 21 -5.50 5.27 2.12
CA ALA A 21 -6.00 5.56 0.77
C ALA A 21 -5.19 6.65 0.06
N ILE A 22 -4.83 7.71 0.77
CA ILE A 22 -4.01 8.81 0.25
C ILE A 22 -2.61 8.31 -0.11
N THR A 23 -1.96 7.56 0.79
CA THR A 23 -0.59 7.06 0.56
C THR A 23 -0.52 6.11 -0.64
N THR A 24 -1.44 5.14 -0.74
CA THR A 24 -1.47 4.23 -1.91
C THR A 24 -1.88 4.97 -3.20
N GLY A 25 -2.77 5.96 -3.11
CA GLY A 25 -3.16 6.79 -4.25
C GLY A 25 -1.98 7.60 -4.82
N ILE A 26 -1.20 8.25 -3.95
CA ILE A 26 0.00 8.99 -4.36
C ILE A 26 1.04 8.03 -4.95
N ALA A 27 1.32 6.89 -4.30
CA ALA A 27 2.24 5.89 -4.82
C ALA A 27 1.81 5.40 -6.22
N GLY A 28 0.51 5.15 -6.42
CA GLY A 28 -0.04 4.76 -7.72
C GLY A 28 0.19 5.81 -8.82
N ILE A 29 -0.03 7.09 -8.52
CA ILE A 29 0.25 8.19 -9.46
C ILE A 29 1.75 8.26 -9.79
N LEU A 30 2.61 8.09 -8.80
CA LEU A 30 4.07 8.11 -9.01
C LEU A 30 4.52 6.91 -9.87
N HIS A 31 3.95 5.73 -9.70
CA HIS A 31 4.20 4.57 -10.56
C HIS A 31 3.80 4.85 -12.02
N LEU A 32 2.65 5.48 -12.26
CA LEU A 32 2.24 5.88 -13.61
C LEU A 32 3.21 6.91 -14.23
N ARG A 33 3.80 7.77 -13.43
CA ARG A 33 4.86 8.67 -13.89
C ARG A 33 6.14 7.91 -14.22
N LEU A 34 6.55 6.94 -13.41
CA LEU A 34 7.69 6.08 -13.69
C LEU A 34 7.49 5.25 -14.97
N PHE A 35 6.26 4.81 -15.24
CA PHE A 35 5.90 4.17 -16.51
C PHE A 35 6.22 5.07 -17.71
N SER A 36 5.77 6.32 -17.71
CA SER A 36 6.03 7.24 -18.84
C SER A 36 7.51 7.49 -19.05
N MET A 37 8.30 7.56 -17.98
CA MET A 37 9.75 7.69 -18.05
C MET A 37 10.45 6.42 -18.55
N GLY A 38 9.92 5.24 -18.21
CA GLY A 38 10.42 3.94 -18.69
C GLY A 38 10.23 3.77 -20.19
N LEU A 39 9.06 4.13 -20.72
CA LEU A 39 8.80 4.12 -22.16
C LEU A 39 9.78 5.01 -22.94
N GLY A 40 10.05 6.19 -22.44
CA GLY A 40 10.99 7.13 -23.08
C GLY A 40 12.44 6.62 -23.15
N ARG A 41 12.79 5.60 -22.36
CA ARG A 41 14.10 4.95 -22.33
C ARG A 41 14.15 3.63 -23.10
N GLY A 42 13.06 3.20 -23.72
CA GLY A 42 12.99 1.93 -24.45
C GLY A 42 12.95 0.66 -23.59
N ILE A 43 12.72 0.79 -22.27
CA ILE A 43 12.66 -0.33 -21.32
C ILE A 43 11.20 -0.71 -21.11
N HIS A 44 10.63 -1.40 -22.09
CA HIS A 44 9.20 -1.70 -22.13
C HIS A 44 8.71 -2.58 -20.97
N ASP A 45 9.46 -3.62 -20.60
CA ASP A 45 9.05 -4.57 -19.55
C ASP A 45 8.93 -3.89 -18.17
N ILE A 46 9.92 -3.07 -17.83
CA ILE A 46 9.90 -2.28 -16.60
C ILE A 46 8.80 -1.22 -16.63
N GLY A 47 8.56 -0.63 -17.81
CA GLY A 47 7.44 0.29 -18.01
C GLY A 47 6.09 -0.40 -17.73
N ILE A 48 5.83 -1.57 -18.28
CA ILE A 48 4.60 -2.35 -18.06
C ILE A 48 4.44 -2.67 -16.56
N PHE A 49 5.50 -3.06 -15.89
CA PHE A 49 5.47 -3.29 -14.44
C PHE A 49 4.98 -2.05 -13.67
N PHE A 50 5.51 -0.86 -13.96
CA PHE A 50 5.09 0.38 -13.32
C PHE A 50 3.64 0.75 -13.67
N LEU A 51 3.19 0.48 -14.90
CA LEU A 51 1.80 0.70 -15.29
C LEU A 51 0.84 -0.16 -14.46
N VAL A 52 1.09 -1.46 -14.40
CA VAL A 52 0.26 -2.41 -13.66
C VAL A 52 0.26 -2.05 -12.16
N SER A 53 1.43 -1.80 -11.58
CA SER A 53 1.57 -1.41 -10.17
C SER A 53 0.78 -0.14 -9.87
N GLY A 54 0.89 0.88 -10.73
CA GLY A 54 0.16 2.13 -10.57
C GLY A 54 -1.36 1.95 -10.61
N ILE A 55 -1.87 1.19 -11.58
CA ILE A 55 -3.31 0.90 -11.70
C ILE A 55 -3.81 0.13 -10.47
N VAL A 56 -3.09 -0.90 -10.04
CA VAL A 56 -3.46 -1.71 -8.88
C VAL A 56 -3.47 -0.86 -7.61
N GLN A 57 -2.47 -0.02 -7.38
CA GLN A 57 -2.42 0.86 -6.21
C GLN A 57 -3.55 1.90 -6.22
N LEU A 58 -3.89 2.47 -7.37
CA LEU A 58 -5.05 3.36 -7.50
C LEU A 58 -6.37 2.64 -7.24
N PHE A 59 -6.52 1.41 -7.72
CA PHE A 59 -7.69 0.58 -7.39
C PHE A 59 -7.80 0.37 -5.89
N TRP A 60 -6.68 0.19 -5.18
CA TRP A 60 -6.66 -0.07 -3.73
C TRP A 60 -7.16 1.10 -2.88
N VAL A 61 -7.22 2.32 -3.42
CA VAL A 61 -7.86 3.47 -2.78
C VAL A 61 -9.33 3.15 -2.41
N ILE A 62 -10.04 2.41 -3.27
CA ILE A 62 -11.46 2.09 -3.08
C ILE A 62 -11.66 1.17 -1.86
N PRO A 63 -10.99 0.01 -1.72
CA PRO A 63 -11.09 -0.84 -0.54
C PRO A 63 -10.73 -0.12 0.77
N MET A 64 -9.76 0.79 0.74
CA MET A 64 -9.36 1.57 1.92
C MET A 64 -10.46 2.54 2.34
N ILE A 65 -11.00 3.35 1.41
CA ILE A 65 -12.07 4.31 1.72
C ILE A 65 -13.37 3.61 2.12
N ARG A 66 -13.76 2.57 1.37
CA ARG A 66 -15.00 1.82 1.61
C ARG A 66 -14.87 0.80 2.75
N ARG A 67 -13.68 0.61 3.28
CA ARG A 67 -13.41 -0.31 4.40
C ARG A 67 -13.96 -1.71 4.14
N TRP A 68 -13.59 -2.30 3.01
CA TRP A 68 -14.09 -3.61 2.58
C TRP A 68 -13.72 -4.77 3.51
N GLY A 69 -12.90 -4.51 4.53
CA GLY A 69 -12.58 -5.45 5.58
C GLY A 69 -11.21 -6.09 5.48
N ARG A 70 -10.92 -6.97 6.42
CA ARG A 70 -9.59 -7.55 6.64
C ARG A 70 -8.94 -8.22 5.43
N PRO A 71 -9.64 -9.07 4.65
CA PRO A 71 -9.00 -9.72 3.51
C PRO A 71 -8.36 -8.71 2.55
N TRP A 72 -9.03 -7.59 2.30
CA TRP A 72 -8.54 -6.54 1.43
C TRP A 72 -7.33 -5.80 2.00
N TYR A 73 -7.29 -5.62 3.33
CA TYR A 73 -6.14 -5.02 4.00
C TYR A 73 -4.91 -5.92 3.91
N TYR A 74 -5.07 -7.24 4.11
CA TYR A 74 -3.97 -8.21 3.98
C TYR A 74 -3.45 -8.30 2.53
N VAL A 75 -4.35 -8.32 1.55
CA VAL A 75 -3.95 -8.38 0.14
C VAL A 75 -3.23 -7.08 -0.28
N GLY A 76 -3.74 -5.91 0.12
CA GLY A 76 -3.09 -4.63 -0.15
C GLY A 76 -1.72 -4.52 0.51
N LEU A 77 -1.63 -4.92 1.78
CA LEU A 77 -0.38 -4.98 2.54
C LEU A 77 0.64 -5.90 1.86
N GLY A 78 0.24 -7.13 1.55
CA GLY A 78 1.11 -8.12 0.90
C GLY A 78 1.56 -7.68 -0.49
N GLY A 79 0.65 -7.13 -1.29
CA GLY A 79 0.97 -6.59 -2.61
C GLY A 79 2.00 -5.47 -2.54
N THR A 80 1.84 -4.52 -1.62
CA THR A 80 2.79 -3.41 -1.46
C THR A 80 4.15 -3.90 -0.94
N ILE A 81 4.18 -4.86 -0.02
CA ILE A 81 5.45 -5.48 0.43
C ILE A 81 6.19 -6.12 -0.75
N VAL A 82 5.47 -6.79 -1.67
CA VAL A 82 6.07 -7.36 -2.88
C VAL A 82 6.67 -6.26 -3.76
N LEU A 83 6.01 -5.11 -3.93
CA LEU A 83 6.55 -3.99 -4.70
C LEU A 83 7.84 -3.46 -4.08
N ILE A 84 7.88 -3.27 -2.77
CA ILE A 84 9.08 -2.83 -2.02
C ILE A 84 10.23 -3.83 -2.21
N ILE A 85 9.96 -5.13 -2.16
CA ILE A 85 10.96 -6.18 -2.38
C ILE A 85 11.50 -6.09 -3.81
N ILE A 86 10.62 -5.99 -4.82
CA ILE A 86 11.02 -5.88 -6.23
C ILE A 86 11.87 -4.62 -6.43
N TRP A 87 11.46 -3.49 -5.87
CA TRP A 87 12.25 -2.26 -5.91
C TRP A 87 13.64 -2.46 -5.33
N SER A 88 13.75 -3.08 -4.15
CA SER A 88 15.03 -3.33 -3.48
C SER A 88 15.93 -4.25 -4.30
N VAL A 89 15.38 -5.34 -4.85
CA VAL A 89 16.14 -6.32 -5.67
C VAL A 89 16.62 -5.69 -6.97
N THR A 90 15.83 -4.82 -7.59
CA THR A 90 16.21 -4.17 -8.87
C THR A 90 17.31 -3.11 -8.72
N ARG A 91 17.76 -2.79 -7.51
CA ARG A 91 18.96 -1.95 -7.28
C ARG A 91 20.27 -2.70 -7.54
N PHE A 92 20.22 -4.01 -7.62
CA PHE A 92 21.34 -4.87 -7.95
C PHE A 92 21.16 -5.53 -9.32
N PRO A 93 22.24 -5.87 -10.04
CA PRO A 93 22.14 -6.64 -11.27
C PRO A 93 21.38 -7.96 -11.02
N ASN A 94 20.29 -8.18 -11.74
CA ASN A 94 19.45 -9.36 -11.56
C ASN A 94 18.74 -9.72 -12.87
N PRO A 95 18.16 -10.94 -12.99
CA PRO A 95 17.47 -11.38 -14.22
C PRO A 95 16.26 -10.53 -14.62
N ILE A 96 15.55 -9.92 -13.65
CA ILE A 96 14.37 -9.08 -13.92
C ILE A 96 14.75 -7.81 -14.69
N THR A 97 15.95 -7.30 -14.46
CA THR A 97 16.49 -6.10 -15.10
C THR A 97 17.50 -6.41 -16.20
N HIS A 98 17.49 -7.63 -16.72
CA HIS A 98 18.45 -8.09 -17.74
C HIS A 98 19.92 -7.86 -17.34
N GLY A 99 20.24 -8.07 -16.07
CA GLY A 99 21.60 -7.90 -15.53
C GLY A 99 21.99 -6.46 -15.23
N MET A 100 21.07 -5.50 -15.37
CA MET A 100 21.33 -4.09 -15.05
C MET A 100 20.86 -3.75 -13.63
N ALA A 101 21.54 -2.83 -12.97
CA ALA A 101 21.06 -2.19 -11.75
C ALA A 101 20.26 -0.93 -12.11
N LEU A 102 19.03 -0.82 -11.65
CA LEU A 102 18.23 0.38 -11.87
C LEU A 102 18.75 1.53 -10.99
N SER A 103 18.92 2.70 -11.59
CA SER A 103 19.38 3.89 -10.86
C SER A 103 18.35 4.34 -9.81
N ILE A 104 18.87 4.77 -8.66
CA ILE A 104 18.08 5.41 -7.63
C ILE A 104 17.86 6.87 -8.05
N ASN A 105 16.61 7.26 -8.20
CA ASN A 105 16.23 8.65 -8.48
C ASN A 105 15.25 9.15 -7.42
N SER A 106 15.11 10.46 -7.31
CA SER A 106 14.25 11.09 -6.28
C SER A 106 12.81 10.60 -6.35
N MET A 107 12.28 10.37 -7.56
CA MET A 107 10.90 9.91 -7.73
C MET A 107 10.72 8.49 -7.20
N SER A 108 11.67 7.59 -7.46
CA SER A 108 11.59 6.23 -6.94
C SER A 108 11.68 6.19 -5.41
N ILE A 109 12.53 7.04 -4.80
CA ILE A 109 12.62 7.15 -3.34
C ILE A 109 11.30 7.65 -2.75
N VAL A 110 10.70 8.68 -3.34
CA VAL A 110 9.42 9.23 -2.85
C VAL A 110 8.31 8.20 -2.97
N THR A 111 8.27 7.42 -4.06
CA THR A 111 7.31 6.32 -4.23
C THR A 111 7.44 5.31 -3.09
N GLU A 112 8.65 4.85 -2.80
CA GLU A 112 8.92 3.91 -1.72
C GLU A 112 8.50 4.45 -0.34
N LEU A 113 8.73 5.73 -0.06
CA LEU A 113 8.30 6.36 1.20
C LEU A 113 6.78 6.26 1.37
N PHE A 114 6.01 6.49 0.31
CA PHE A 114 4.55 6.33 0.36
C PHE A 114 4.12 4.87 0.49
N GLU A 115 4.84 3.92 -0.10
CA GLU A 115 4.59 2.49 0.05
C GLU A 115 4.88 2.03 1.48
N PHE A 116 6.00 2.43 2.07
CA PHE A 116 6.29 2.16 3.48
C PHE A 116 5.23 2.78 4.41
N ALA A 117 4.82 4.02 4.15
CA ALA A 117 3.76 4.66 4.93
C ALA A 117 2.44 3.87 4.84
N PHE A 118 2.06 3.40 3.64
CA PHE A 118 0.88 2.56 3.44
C PHE A 118 0.97 1.25 4.24
N VAL A 119 2.12 0.56 4.20
CA VAL A 119 2.35 -0.69 4.95
C VAL A 119 2.18 -0.46 6.45
N ILE A 120 2.80 0.59 6.99
CA ILE A 120 2.72 0.92 8.42
C ILE A 120 1.27 1.23 8.83
N ILE A 121 0.60 2.11 8.09
CA ILE A 121 -0.77 2.54 8.42
C ILE A 121 -1.74 1.36 8.31
N THR A 122 -1.63 0.56 7.25
CA THR A 122 -2.49 -0.63 7.07
C THR A 122 -2.23 -1.67 8.16
N GLY A 123 -0.99 -1.87 8.57
CA GLY A 123 -0.64 -2.70 9.72
C GLY A 123 -1.30 -2.23 11.02
N ILE A 124 -1.30 -0.92 11.28
CA ILE A 124 -1.98 -0.32 12.44
C ILE A 124 -3.49 -0.59 12.36
N ILE A 125 -4.12 -0.45 11.20
CA ILE A 125 -5.56 -0.74 11.01
C ILE A 125 -5.86 -2.19 11.39
N ILE A 126 -5.08 -3.14 10.87
CA ILE A 126 -5.27 -4.57 11.12
C ILE A 126 -5.16 -4.88 12.62
N ILE A 127 -4.10 -4.41 13.28
CA ILE A 127 -3.86 -4.64 14.71
C ILE A 127 -4.96 -4.01 15.57
N SER A 128 -5.38 -2.79 15.24
CA SER A 128 -6.43 -2.07 15.99
C SER A 128 -7.79 -2.76 15.87
N ASP A 129 -8.13 -3.26 14.67
CA ASP A 129 -9.37 -4.02 14.45
C ASP A 129 -9.35 -5.38 15.20
N GLU A 130 -8.20 -6.04 15.28
CA GLU A 130 -8.06 -7.28 16.06
C GLU A 130 -8.23 -7.06 17.56
N ARG A 131 -7.63 -6.01 18.09
CA ARG A 131 -7.76 -5.66 19.52
C ARG A 131 -9.20 -5.33 19.88
N SER A 132 -9.92 -4.63 19.02
CA SER A 132 -11.34 -4.29 19.22
C SER A 132 -12.22 -5.55 19.32
N LYS A 133 -12.00 -6.56 18.47
CA LYS A 133 -12.76 -7.82 18.48
C LYS A 133 -12.46 -8.70 19.70
N ARG A 134 -11.22 -8.71 20.16
CA ARG A 134 -10.84 -9.48 21.38
C ARG A 134 -11.42 -8.87 22.67
N ALA A 135 -11.66 -7.56 22.66
CA ALA A 135 -12.23 -6.88 23.82
C ALA A 135 -13.76 -7.12 24.02
N HIS A 136 -14.48 -7.65 23.01
CA HIS A 136 -15.91 -7.94 23.05
C HIS A 136 -16.28 -9.32 22.49
N PRO A 137 -15.88 -10.41 23.18
CA PRO A 137 -16.19 -11.78 22.72
C PRO A 137 -17.65 -12.19 22.95
N ILE A 138 -18.44 -11.44 23.72
CA ILE A 138 -19.74 -11.91 24.28
C ILE A 138 -20.94 -11.60 23.37
N ASP A 139 -20.84 -10.67 22.40
CA ASP A 139 -21.99 -10.23 21.61
C ASP A 139 -22.22 -11.03 20.31
N GLN A 140 -21.52 -12.15 20.11
CA GLN A 140 -21.65 -12.99 18.91
C GLN A 140 -22.40 -14.31 19.12
N VAL A 141 -22.97 -14.54 20.29
CA VAL A 141 -23.75 -15.77 20.60
C VAL A 141 -25.17 -15.39 21.03
N SER A 142 -25.90 -14.80 20.11
CA SER A 142 -27.37 -14.68 20.24
C SER A 142 -28.02 -14.64 18.87
#